data_c6c3b7dc03efe5436407a6ab72594974
#
_entry.id   c6c3b7dc03efe5436407a6ab72594974
#
_cell.length_a   1.000
_cell.length_b   1.000
_cell.length_c   1.000
_cell.angle_alpha   90.00
_cell.angle_beta   90.00
_cell.angle_gamma   90.00
#
_symmetry.space_group_name_H-M   'P 1'
#
loop_
_entity.id
_entity.type
_entity.pdbx_description
1 polymer ?
#
loop_
_entity_poly.entity_id
_entity_poly.type
_entity_poly.pdbx_seq_one_letter_code
_entity_poly.pdbx_strand_id
1 'polypeptide(L)'
;LQPTSATQPAYGSEEYIAAARELIEKCKKAGLQVALCDDVDSDERHPSGRAGGLFVAEYPQYRAKRLSMIEYICTTGEHVERPIRKTGMLMSVCAYEVDTGETLDLREFVVGDTIVWDVPAGNWNVLQFICEDDDESDCADYLSYDASLAFLTYTYKRLLGEGDPDAVAMTVSLGIAYQTSNRRQWSPDFNRVFKKEFGFDPEPLYPALFFDVGPNTTRYTALLINCRAKMLTEGFFRALNDFTRARGIISTASLAEPKTTAAPWLFGDGMAHHK
;
A
#
# COMPACT_ATOMS: atom_id res chain seq x y z
N LEU A 1 -2.02 23.77 9.12
CA LEU A 1 -2.80 23.04 10.12
C LEU A 1 -2.36 21.59 10.13
N GLN A 2 -1.54 21.24 11.11
CA GLN A 2 -1.17 19.86 11.43
C GLN A 2 -1.75 19.54 12.80
N PRO A 3 -2.73 18.67 12.91
CA PRO A 3 -3.27 18.25 14.20
C PRO A 3 -2.25 17.38 14.94
N THR A 4 -2.34 17.37 16.27
CA THR A 4 -1.56 16.48 17.13
C THR A 4 -2.50 15.57 17.90
N SER A 5 -1.99 14.53 18.52
CA SER A 5 -2.79 13.64 19.40
C SER A 5 -3.41 14.38 20.60
N ALA A 6 -2.84 15.54 20.98
CA ALA A 6 -3.35 16.41 22.04
C ALA A 6 -4.30 17.51 21.54
N THR A 7 -4.56 17.59 20.23
CA THR A 7 -5.43 18.63 19.65
C THR A 7 -6.86 18.51 20.22
N GLN A 8 -7.39 19.63 20.67
CA GLN A 8 -8.79 19.73 21.13
C GLN A 8 -9.50 20.84 20.34
N PRO A 9 -10.71 20.59 19.85
CA PRO A 9 -11.46 19.33 19.86
C PRO A 9 -10.75 18.17 19.14
N ALA A 10 -11.16 16.92 19.41
CA ALA A 10 -10.54 15.73 18.85
C ALA A 10 -10.54 15.77 17.31
N TYR A 11 -9.42 15.39 16.69
CA TYR A 11 -9.27 15.36 15.24
C TYR A 11 -10.40 14.58 14.56
N GLY A 12 -10.96 15.16 13.50
CA GLY A 12 -12.04 14.56 12.72
C GLY A 12 -13.44 14.71 13.31
N SER A 13 -13.59 15.24 14.56
CA SER A 13 -14.91 15.57 15.12
C SER A 13 -15.53 16.77 14.38
N GLU A 14 -16.84 16.93 14.46
CA GLU A 14 -17.55 18.06 13.87
C GLU A 14 -17.09 19.40 14.47
N GLU A 15 -16.79 19.41 15.77
CA GLU A 15 -16.25 20.58 16.46
C GLU A 15 -14.85 20.94 15.95
N TYR A 16 -14.00 19.92 15.71
CA TYR A 16 -12.68 20.14 15.10
C TYR A 16 -12.80 20.73 13.70
N ILE A 17 -13.68 20.19 12.88
CA ILE A 17 -13.89 20.64 11.50
C ILE A 17 -14.42 22.08 11.50
N ALA A 18 -15.36 22.40 12.36
CA ALA A 18 -15.90 23.76 12.49
C ALA A 18 -14.80 24.76 12.93
N ALA A 19 -14.01 24.40 13.95
CA ALA A 19 -12.91 25.23 14.44
C ALA A 19 -11.81 25.42 13.37
N ALA A 20 -11.45 24.36 12.61
CA ALA A 20 -10.48 24.42 11.53
C ALA A 20 -10.95 25.36 10.40
N ARG A 21 -12.23 25.26 10.00
CA ARG A 21 -12.82 26.16 8.99
C ARG A 21 -12.81 27.61 9.46
N GLU A 22 -13.20 27.85 10.72
CA GLU A 22 -13.16 29.20 11.29
C GLU A 22 -11.74 29.78 11.30
N LEU A 23 -10.72 28.93 11.62
CA LEU A 23 -9.33 29.33 11.60
C LEU A 23 -8.86 29.65 10.18
N ILE A 24 -9.22 28.84 9.16
CA ILE A 24 -8.92 29.10 7.75
C ILE A 24 -9.47 30.48 7.33
N GLU A 25 -10.73 30.78 7.68
CA GLU A 25 -11.34 32.06 7.38
C GLU A 25 -10.65 33.25 8.08
N LYS A 26 -10.22 33.07 9.34
CA LYS A 26 -9.44 34.07 10.06
C LYS A 26 -8.08 34.32 9.40
N CYS A 27 -7.38 33.26 9.00
CA CYS A 27 -6.12 33.38 8.25
C CYS A 27 -6.31 34.14 6.95
N LYS A 28 -7.36 33.84 6.18
CA LYS A 28 -7.70 34.55 4.94
C LYS A 28 -7.90 36.05 5.19
N LYS A 29 -8.70 36.41 6.19
CA LYS A 29 -8.93 37.81 6.56
C LYS A 29 -7.65 38.55 6.98
N ALA A 30 -6.70 37.81 7.55
CA ALA A 30 -5.39 38.34 7.94
C ALA A 30 -4.36 38.33 6.80
N GLY A 31 -4.70 37.92 5.58
CA GLY A 31 -3.79 37.81 4.44
C GLY A 31 -2.80 36.65 4.57
N LEU A 32 -3.09 35.66 5.41
CA LEU A 32 -2.26 34.47 5.62
C LEU A 32 -2.78 33.31 4.78
N GLN A 33 -1.87 32.51 4.27
CA GLN A 33 -2.18 31.24 3.61
C GLN A 33 -2.03 30.06 4.56
N VAL A 34 -2.85 29.04 4.36
CA VAL A 34 -2.88 27.84 5.19
C VAL A 34 -2.40 26.64 4.39
N ALA A 35 -1.54 25.82 4.99
CA ALA A 35 -1.25 24.47 4.54
C ALA A 35 -2.04 23.47 5.40
N LEU A 36 -2.74 22.54 4.77
CA LEU A 36 -3.49 21.47 5.44
C LEU A 36 -2.69 20.17 5.42
N CYS A 37 -2.51 19.56 6.59
CA CYS A 37 -1.85 18.27 6.72
C CYS A 37 -2.89 17.16 6.96
N ASP A 38 -2.70 16.02 6.31
CA ASP A 38 -3.52 14.82 6.48
C ASP A 38 -2.98 13.88 7.58
N ASP A 39 -1.87 14.23 8.17
CA ASP A 39 -1.25 13.46 9.24
C ASP A 39 -1.54 14.11 10.59
N VAL A 40 -1.98 13.30 11.54
CA VAL A 40 -2.01 13.67 12.95
C VAL A 40 -0.62 13.34 13.49
N ASP A 41 0.09 14.37 13.99
CA ASP A 41 1.40 14.17 14.61
C ASP A 41 1.25 13.15 15.74
N SER A 42 1.64 11.93 15.45
CA SER A 42 1.57 10.80 16.36
C SER A 42 2.93 10.61 16.97
N ASP A 43 2.95 10.39 18.27
CA ASP A 43 4.06 9.78 18.99
C ASP A 43 4.62 8.59 18.16
N GLU A 44 5.92 8.40 18.13
CA GLU A 44 6.63 7.32 17.38
C GLU A 44 6.04 5.90 17.58
N ARG A 45 5.18 5.73 18.57
CA ARG A 45 4.49 4.48 18.92
C ARG A 45 3.23 4.20 18.11
N HIS A 46 2.69 5.19 17.39
CA HIS A 46 1.50 5.05 16.56
C HIS A 46 1.71 5.68 15.18
N PRO A 47 2.37 4.96 14.25
CA PRO A 47 2.53 5.45 12.86
C PRO A 47 1.20 5.59 12.11
N SER A 48 0.10 5.25 12.75
CA SER A 48 -1.26 5.26 12.25
C SER A 48 -2.08 6.50 12.62
N GLY A 49 -1.46 7.55 13.16
CA GLY A 49 -2.15 8.81 13.52
C GLY A 49 -2.74 9.58 12.35
N ARG A 50 -2.79 8.98 11.19
CA ARG A 50 -3.31 9.57 9.98
C ARG A 50 -4.83 9.63 10.00
N ALA A 51 -5.37 10.61 9.30
CA ALA A 51 -6.77 10.62 8.93
C ALA A 51 -7.22 9.27 8.33
N GLY A 52 -6.27 8.46 7.85
CA GLY A 52 -6.46 7.08 7.44
C GLY A 52 -7.12 6.19 8.48
N GLY A 53 -6.81 6.33 9.76
CA GLY A 53 -7.44 5.56 10.82
C GLY A 53 -8.95 5.77 10.90
N LEU A 54 -9.39 7.02 10.88
CA LEU A 54 -10.82 7.36 10.87
C LEU A 54 -11.49 6.97 9.55
N PHE A 55 -10.81 7.19 8.44
CA PHE A 55 -11.33 6.87 7.13
C PHE A 55 -11.60 5.38 6.95
N VAL A 56 -10.64 4.51 7.29
CA VAL A 56 -10.80 3.06 7.12
C VAL A 56 -11.70 2.43 8.17
N ALA A 57 -11.93 3.11 9.30
CA ALA A 57 -12.96 2.71 10.27
C ALA A 57 -14.37 2.92 9.70
N GLU A 58 -14.58 4.01 8.97
CA GLU A 58 -15.87 4.32 8.32
C GLU A 58 -16.04 3.61 6.98
N TYR A 59 -14.95 3.44 6.21
CA TYR A 59 -14.93 2.84 4.88
C TYR A 59 -13.94 1.66 4.81
N PRO A 60 -14.22 0.54 5.49
CA PRO A 60 -13.28 -0.59 5.61
C PRO A 60 -12.90 -1.24 4.26
N GLN A 61 -13.74 -1.10 3.23
CA GLN A 61 -13.45 -1.59 1.87
C GLN A 61 -12.23 -0.92 1.22
N TYR A 62 -11.83 0.25 1.70
CA TYR A 62 -10.67 1.01 1.21
C TYR A 62 -9.41 0.81 2.05
N ARG A 63 -9.46 -0.08 3.04
CA ARG A 63 -8.30 -0.40 3.88
C ARG A 63 -7.16 -0.98 3.05
N ALA A 64 -5.93 -0.66 3.45
CA ALA A 64 -4.73 -1.25 2.88
C ALA A 64 -4.76 -2.77 2.91
N LYS A 65 -4.20 -3.39 1.87
CA LYS A 65 -4.06 -4.84 1.78
C LYS A 65 -2.59 -5.22 1.89
N ARG A 66 -2.34 -6.45 2.32
CA ARG A 66 -0.99 -6.98 2.46
C ARG A 66 -0.81 -8.24 1.62
N LEU A 67 0.44 -8.52 1.27
CA LEU A 67 0.84 -9.81 0.73
C LEU A 67 1.28 -10.70 1.88
N SER A 68 0.57 -11.80 2.09
CA SER A 68 0.96 -12.88 2.99
C SER A 68 1.43 -14.09 2.21
N MET A 69 2.25 -14.91 2.83
CA MET A 69 2.75 -16.16 2.28
C MET A 69 2.43 -17.31 3.24
N ILE A 70 1.96 -18.42 2.67
CA ILE A 70 1.79 -19.68 3.37
C ILE A 70 2.77 -20.67 2.77
N GLU A 71 3.49 -21.38 3.62
CA GLU A 71 4.51 -22.34 3.23
C GLU A 71 4.16 -23.73 3.77
N TYR A 72 4.23 -24.71 2.89
CA TYR A 72 4.08 -26.12 3.21
C TYR A 72 5.36 -26.87 2.85
N ILE A 73 6.03 -27.40 3.86
CA ILE A 73 7.21 -28.25 3.67
C ILE A 73 6.75 -29.59 3.11
N CYS A 74 7.38 -30.05 2.03
CA CYS A 74 7.02 -31.27 1.34
C CYS A 74 8.15 -32.30 1.40
N THR A 75 7.78 -33.57 1.36
CA THR A 75 8.73 -34.69 1.31
C THR A 75 8.87 -35.18 -0.13
N THR A 76 10.10 -35.48 -0.56
CA THR A 76 10.36 -36.10 -1.86
C THR A 76 9.42 -37.28 -2.14
N GLY A 77 8.72 -37.27 -3.27
CA GLY A 77 7.76 -38.29 -3.67
C GLY A 77 6.40 -38.21 -2.99
N GLU A 78 6.17 -37.19 -2.17
CA GLU A 78 4.85 -36.95 -1.55
C GLU A 78 3.84 -36.59 -2.63
N HIS A 79 2.62 -37.15 -2.54
CA HIS A 79 1.45 -36.64 -3.26
C HIS A 79 0.81 -35.55 -2.43
N VAL A 80 1.00 -34.29 -2.82
CA VAL A 80 0.51 -33.11 -2.10
C VAL A 80 -0.93 -32.84 -2.49
N GLU A 81 -1.81 -32.80 -1.48
CA GLU A 81 -3.15 -32.21 -1.59
C GLU A 81 -3.28 -31.11 -0.53
N ARG A 82 -3.21 -29.84 -0.94
CA ARG A 82 -3.29 -28.70 -0.02
C ARG A 82 -4.38 -27.73 -0.46
N PRO A 83 -5.31 -27.38 0.43
CA PRO A 83 -6.36 -26.43 0.10
C PRO A 83 -5.75 -25.05 -0.13
N ILE A 84 -6.31 -24.32 -1.09
CA ILE A 84 -6.05 -22.90 -1.26
C ILE A 84 -6.76 -22.14 -0.15
N ARG A 85 -6.04 -21.22 0.48
CA ARG A 85 -6.61 -20.34 1.50
C ARG A 85 -7.72 -19.49 0.90
N LYS A 86 -8.90 -19.47 1.54
CA LYS A 86 -10.11 -18.76 1.07
C LYS A 86 -10.23 -17.33 1.58
N THR A 87 -9.36 -16.89 2.48
CA THR A 87 -9.33 -15.51 2.98
C THR A 87 -8.42 -14.67 2.07
N GLY A 88 -8.98 -13.67 1.43
CA GLY A 88 -8.23 -12.85 0.48
C GLY A 88 -8.22 -13.41 -0.94
N MET A 89 -7.38 -12.84 -1.79
CA MET A 89 -7.22 -13.21 -3.20
C MET A 89 -5.90 -13.94 -3.40
N LEU A 90 -5.95 -15.12 -4.00
CA LEU A 90 -4.76 -15.85 -4.41
C LEU A 90 -4.03 -15.08 -5.50
N MET A 91 -2.77 -14.73 -5.23
CA MET A 91 -1.89 -14.02 -6.18
C MET A 91 -0.96 -14.97 -6.92
N SER A 92 -0.46 -15.99 -6.25
CA SER A 92 0.43 -16.99 -6.86
C SER A 92 0.43 -18.29 -6.05
N VAL A 93 0.66 -19.40 -6.76
CA VAL A 93 0.99 -20.71 -6.19
C VAL A 93 2.25 -21.21 -6.88
N CYS A 94 3.29 -21.48 -6.09
CA CYS A 94 4.58 -21.95 -6.59
C CYS A 94 5.11 -23.08 -5.73
N ALA A 95 6.00 -23.92 -6.31
CA ALA A 95 6.91 -24.71 -5.51
C ALA A 95 8.29 -24.02 -5.51
N TYR A 96 9.02 -24.15 -4.41
CA TYR A 96 10.36 -23.62 -4.20
C TYR A 96 11.27 -24.73 -3.71
N GLU A 97 12.36 -24.97 -4.43
CA GLU A 97 13.40 -25.91 -4.05
C GLU A 97 14.44 -25.18 -3.18
N VAL A 98 14.56 -25.66 -1.92
CA VAL A 98 15.29 -24.93 -0.87
C VAL A 98 16.81 -24.90 -1.12
N ASP A 99 17.36 -25.98 -1.68
CA ASP A 99 18.81 -26.12 -1.85
C ASP A 99 19.34 -25.42 -3.10
N THR A 100 18.54 -25.36 -4.17
CA THR A 100 18.93 -24.78 -5.46
C THR A 100 18.35 -23.40 -5.74
N GLY A 101 17.28 -23.02 -5.04
CA GLY A 101 16.50 -21.82 -5.33
C GLY A 101 15.59 -21.94 -6.56
N GLU A 102 15.43 -23.14 -7.13
CA GLU A 102 14.54 -23.37 -8.26
C GLU A 102 13.09 -23.11 -7.87
N THR A 103 12.33 -22.49 -8.78
CA THR A 103 10.91 -22.23 -8.59
C THR A 103 10.09 -22.83 -9.71
N LEU A 104 8.95 -23.44 -9.36
CA LEU A 104 7.98 -23.99 -10.31
C LEU A 104 6.63 -23.30 -10.12
N ASP A 105 6.00 -22.94 -11.22
CA ASP A 105 4.63 -22.45 -11.24
C ASP A 105 3.66 -23.62 -11.05
N LEU A 106 2.84 -23.58 -10.02
CA LEU A 106 1.87 -24.63 -9.70
C LEU A 106 0.43 -24.28 -10.08
N ARG A 107 0.18 -23.22 -10.84
CA ARG A 107 -1.20 -22.83 -11.21
C ARG A 107 -1.92 -23.91 -12.00
N GLU A 108 -1.23 -24.66 -12.85
CA GLU A 108 -1.79 -25.77 -13.62
C GLU A 108 -2.13 -26.99 -12.75
N PHE A 109 -1.58 -27.07 -11.54
CA PHE A 109 -1.82 -28.12 -10.56
C PHE A 109 -2.95 -27.76 -9.57
N VAL A 110 -3.67 -26.66 -9.80
CA VAL A 110 -4.80 -26.27 -8.98
C VAL A 110 -6.07 -26.89 -9.56
N VAL A 111 -6.66 -27.81 -8.81
CA VAL A 111 -7.91 -28.48 -9.16
C VAL A 111 -8.99 -28.01 -8.19
N GLY A 112 -9.93 -27.21 -8.70
CA GLY A 112 -10.91 -26.54 -7.85
C GLY A 112 -10.22 -25.58 -6.87
N ASP A 113 -10.35 -25.84 -5.56
CA ASP A 113 -9.73 -25.07 -4.48
C ASP A 113 -8.55 -25.83 -3.84
N THR A 114 -7.94 -26.78 -4.54
CA THR A 114 -6.89 -27.63 -3.97
C THR A 114 -5.69 -27.70 -4.92
N ILE A 115 -4.48 -27.55 -4.37
CA ILE A 115 -3.24 -27.82 -5.07
C ILE A 115 -3.03 -29.33 -5.02
N VAL A 116 -2.94 -29.97 -6.20
CA VAL A 116 -2.68 -31.43 -6.33
C VAL A 116 -1.39 -31.57 -7.12
N TRP A 117 -0.32 -32.02 -6.46
CA TRP A 117 1.00 -32.05 -7.06
C TRP A 117 1.85 -33.19 -6.50
N ASP A 118 2.55 -33.89 -7.40
CA ASP A 118 3.51 -34.92 -7.04
C ASP A 118 4.90 -34.28 -6.90
N VAL A 119 5.46 -34.34 -5.69
CA VAL A 119 6.74 -33.71 -5.36
C VAL A 119 7.90 -34.45 -6.02
N PRO A 120 8.69 -33.80 -6.91
CA PRO A 120 9.85 -34.42 -7.50
C PRO A 120 10.98 -34.65 -6.49
N ALA A 121 12.07 -35.24 -6.92
CA ALA A 121 13.27 -35.35 -6.10
C ALA A 121 13.79 -33.96 -5.73
N GLY A 122 14.21 -33.77 -4.49
CA GLY A 122 14.67 -32.49 -3.96
C GLY A 122 14.01 -32.11 -2.63
N ASN A 123 14.32 -30.92 -2.15
CA ASN A 123 13.80 -30.35 -0.90
C ASN A 123 12.83 -29.21 -1.21
N TRP A 124 11.58 -29.56 -1.49
CA TRP A 124 10.58 -28.65 -2.01
C TRP A 124 9.60 -28.14 -0.94
N ASN A 125 9.22 -26.87 -1.08
CA ASN A 125 8.12 -26.29 -0.33
C ASN A 125 7.07 -25.75 -1.30
N VAL A 126 5.79 -25.96 -0.99
CA VAL A 126 4.68 -25.35 -1.71
C VAL A 126 4.35 -24.01 -1.06
N LEU A 127 4.29 -22.96 -1.86
CA LEU A 127 4.06 -21.58 -1.44
C LEU A 127 2.74 -21.08 -2.01
N GLN A 128 1.90 -20.49 -1.17
CA GLN A 128 0.72 -19.71 -1.59
C GLN A 128 0.94 -18.25 -1.21
N PHE A 129 0.75 -17.36 -2.15
CA PHE A 129 0.81 -15.90 -1.95
C PHE A 129 -0.59 -15.33 -2.01
N ILE A 130 -1.01 -14.67 -0.93
CA ILE A 130 -2.38 -14.20 -0.74
C ILE A 130 -2.37 -12.68 -0.54
N CYS A 131 -3.17 -11.96 -1.31
CA CYS A 131 -3.49 -10.57 -1.03
C CYS A 131 -4.73 -10.52 -0.15
N GLU A 132 -4.57 -10.02 1.08
CA GLU A 132 -5.64 -9.98 2.08
C GLU A 132 -5.71 -8.61 2.75
N ASP A 133 -6.82 -8.30 3.40
CA ASP A 133 -6.94 -7.06 4.17
C ASP A 133 -5.89 -7.02 5.27
N ASP A 134 -5.28 -5.86 5.48
CA ASP A 134 -4.35 -5.63 6.58
C ASP A 134 -5.12 -5.07 7.78
N ASP A 135 -5.72 -5.98 8.57
CA ASP A 135 -6.57 -5.63 9.71
C ASP A 135 -5.85 -4.81 10.80
N GLU A 136 -4.52 -4.82 10.80
CA GLU A 136 -3.72 -4.02 11.72
C GLU A 136 -3.29 -2.68 11.11
N SER A 137 -3.67 -2.40 9.86
CA SER A 137 -3.36 -1.13 9.20
C SER A 137 -4.53 -0.16 9.33
N ASP A 138 -4.23 1.05 9.78
CA ASP A 138 -5.15 2.19 9.77
C ASP A 138 -5.02 3.03 8.49
N CYS A 139 -4.24 2.56 7.51
CA CYS A 139 -4.01 3.25 6.26
C CYS A 139 -5.02 2.84 5.19
N ALA A 140 -5.33 3.78 4.30
CA ALA A 140 -6.03 3.49 3.06
C ALA A 140 -5.13 2.70 2.09
N ASP A 141 -5.74 2.04 1.11
CA ASP A 141 -5.02 1.39 0.02
C ASP A 141 -4.47 2.45 -0.95
N TYR A 142 -3.25 2.90 -0.69
CA TYR A 142 -2.56 3.90 -1.52
C TYR A 142 -2.12 3.37 -2.89
N LEU A 143 -2.18 2.05 -3.11
CA LEU A 143 -1.94 1.46 -4.44
C LEU A 143 -3.17 1.56 -5.34
N SER A 144 -4.33 1.92 -4.79
CA SER A 144 -5.59 2.13 -5.50
C SER A 144 -5.87 3.63 -5.66
N TYR A 145 -6.13 4.06 -6.91
CA TYR A 145 -6.56 5.42 -7.20
C TYR A 145 -7.88 5.78 -6.52
N ASP A 146 -8.87 4.89 -6.61
CA ASP A 146 -10.21 5.14 -6.06
C ASP A 146 -10.18 5.24 -4.52
N ALA A 147 -9.44 4.35 -3.85
CA ALA A 147 -9.27 4.41 -2.41
C ALA A 147 -8.52 5.68 -1.98
N SER A 148 -7.48 6.06 -2.71
CA SER A 148 -6.71 7.28 -2.47
C SER A 148 -7.56 8.53 -2.67
N LEU A 149 -8.33 8.61 -3.75
CA LEU A 149 -9.21 9.75 -4.01
C LEU A 149 -10.33 9.85 -2.96
N ALA A 150 -10.89 8.71 -2.54
CA ALA A 150 -11.88 8.68 -1.46
C ALA A 150 -11.28 9.17 -0.13
N PHE A 151 -10.07 8.72 0.22
CA PHE A 151 -9.33 9.19 1.39
C PHE A 151 -9.07 10.70 1.36
N LEU A 152 -8.56 11.23 0.26
CA LEU A 152 -8.29 12.67 0.11
C LEU A 152 -9.58 13.49 0.16
N THR A 153 -10.65 12.97 -0.41
CA THR A 153 -11.97 13.60 -0.35
C THR A 153 -12.49 13.63 1.08
N TYR A 154 -12.44 12.51 1.79
CA TYR A 154 -12.84 12.42 3.18
C TYR A 154 -12.04 13.40 4.07
N THR A 155 -10.74 13.44 3.91
CA THR A 155 -9.83 14.24 4.75
C THR A 155 -9.94 15.72 4.46
N TYR A 156 -9.76 16.11 3.20
CA TYR A 156 -9.60 17.52 2.85
C TYR A 156 -10.91 18.22 2.51
N LYS A 157 -11.88 17.54 1.87
CA LYS A 157 -13.15 18.17 1.53
C LYS A 157 -13.92 18.57 2.78
N ARG A 158 -13.84 17.80 3.85
CA ARG A 158 -14.46 18.14 5.14
C ARG A 158 -13.87 19.42 5.75
N LEU A 159 -12.57 19.67 5.57
CA LEU A 159 -11.89 20.89 6.05
C LEU A 159 -12.13 22.10 5.12
N LEU A 160 -12.09 21.88 3.81
CA LEU A 160 -12.30 22.95 2.82
C LEU A 160 -13.76 23.40 2.78
N GLY A 161 -14.73 22.52 3.05
CA GLY A 161 -16.14 22.83 2.90
C GLY A 161 -16.52 23.14 1.45
N GLU A 162 -17.58 23.92 1.27
CA GLU A 162 -17.98 24.51 -0.02
C GLU A 162 -17.40 25.94 -0.19
N GLY A 163 -16.54 26.37 0.76
CA GLY A 163 -15.94 27.69 0.78
C GLY A 163 -14.85 27.88 -0.28
N ASP A 164 -14.43 29.13 -0.41
CA ASP A 164 -13.38 29.55 -1.32
C ASP A 164 -12.03 28.92 -0.94
N PRO A 165 -11.40 28.12 -1.83
CA PRO A 165 -10.11 27.50 -1.56
C PRO A 165 -8.93 28.48 -1.46
N ASP A 166 -9.13 29.79 -1.77
CA ASP A 166 -8.07 30.79 -1.85
C ASP A 166 -7.28 30.97 -0.54
N ALA A 167 -7.87 30.62 0.61
CA ALA A 167 -7.15 30.66 1.89
C ALA A 167 -6.23 29.45 2.11
N VAL A 168 -6.40 28.38 1.34
CA VAL A 168 -5.60 27.16 1.43
C VAL A 168 -4.64 27.12 0.26
N ALA A 169 -3.37 27.32 0.54
CA ALA A 169 -2.32 27.34 -0.48
C ALA A 169 -1.87 25.93 -0.88
N MET A 170 -1.82 25.02 0.08
CA MET A 170 -1.30 23.67 -0.18
C MET A 170 -1.90 22.59 0.75
N THR A 171 -1.79 21.37 0.28
CA THR A 171 -1.94 20.17 1.10
C THR A 171 -0.58 19.52 1.35
N VAL A 172 -0.40 18.95 2.53
CA VAL A 172 0.83 18.28 2.95
C VAL A 172 0.50 16.87 3.39
N SER A 173 1.00 15.90 2.65
CA SER A 173 0.87 14.47 2.99
C SER A 173 2.21 13.96 3.49
N LEU A 174 2.33 13.72 4.79
CA LEU A 174 3.58 13.31 5.41
C LEU A 174 3.65 11.80 5.61
N GLY A 175 4.85 11.25 5.41
CA GLY A 175 5.17 9.87 5.77
C GLY A 175 4.27 8.84 5.10
N ILE A 176 3.94 8.98 3.80
CA ILE A 176 3.15 7.98 3.08
C ILE A 176 3.92 6.66 3.11
N ALA A 177 3.40 5.72 3.87
CA ALA A 177 3.96 4.39 4.00
C ALA A 177 3.09 3.39 3.27
N TYR A 178 3.68 2.62 2.38
CA TYR A 178 3.10 1.45 1.75
C TYR A 178 3.84 0.16 2.13
N GLN A 179 4.68 0.28 3.14
CA GLN A 179 5.29 -0.85 3.83
C GLN A 179 5.64 -0.44 5.25
N THR A 180 5.13 -1.15 6.23
CA THR A 180 5.50 -1.01 7.63
C THR A 180 6.17 -2.29 8.09
N SER A 181 7.37 -2.21 8.65
CA SER A 181 8.15 -3.33 9.20
C SER A 181 8.14 -4.59 8.31
N ASN A 182 7.41 -5.63 8.67
CA ASN A 182 7.33 -6.91 7.96
C ASN A 182 6.11 -7.04 7.05
N ARG A 183 5.32 -5.97 6.86
CA ARG A 183 4.08 -6.01 6.09
C ARG A 183 4.27 -5.30 4.76
N ARG A 184 4.15 -6.07 3.68
CA ARG A 184 4.18 -5.54 2.32
C ARG A 184 2.77 -5.18 1.91
N GLN A 185 2.47 -3.89 1.79
CA GLN A 185 1.22 -3.48 1.17
C GLN A 185 1.16 -4.03 -0.26
N TRP A 186 0.00 -4.58 -0.61
CA TRP A 186 -0.23 -5.23 -1.90
C TRP A 186 -1.59 -4.83 -2.46
N SER A 187 -1.87 -5.23 -3.70
CA SER A 187 -3.14 -4.95 -4.36
C SER A 187 -3.65 -6.18 -5.10
N PRO A 188 -4.95 -6.45 -5.07
CA PRO A 188 -5.57 -7.50 -5.90
C PRO A 188 -5.32 -7.30 -7.40
N ASP A 189 -5.14 -6.06 -7.83
CA ASP A 189 -4.87 -5.70 -9.22
C ASP A 189 -3.43 -5.90 -9.67
N PHE A 190 -2.53 -6.27 -8.74
CA PHE A 190 -1.09 -6.29 -8.99
C PHE A 190 -0.71 -7.12 -10.22
N ASN A 191 -1.19 -8.37 -10.32
CA ASN A 191 -0.83 -9.25 -11.43
C ASN A 191 -1.27 -8.68 -12.79
N ARG A 192 -2.47 -8.11 -12.84
CA ARG A 192 -3.01 -7.45 -14.03
C ARG A 192 -2.16 -6.24 -14.46
N VAL A 193 -1.78 -5.40 -13.48
CA VAL A 193 -0.94 -4.21 -13.73
C VAL A 193 0.45 -4.63 -14.19
N PHE A 194 1.05 -5.61 -13.50
CA PHE A 194 2.37 -6.14 -13.85
C PHE A 194 2.40 -6.71 -15.27
N LYS A 195 1.43 -7.55 -15.62
CA LYS A 195 1.34 -8.14 -16.97
C LYS A 195 1.18 -7.06 -18.05
N LYS A 196 0.39 -6.02 -17.78
CA LYS A 196 0.25 -4.88 -18.69
C LYS A 196 1.57 -4.14 -18.89
N GLU A 197 2.35 -3.98 -17.83
CA GLU A 197 3.60 -3.19 -17.84
C GLU A 197 4.76 -3.94 -18.48
N PHE A 198 4.92 -5.22 -18.11
CA PHE A 198 6.10 -6.00 -18.48
C PHE A 198 5.86 -7.06 -19.57
N GLY A 199 4.59 -7.34 -19.89
CA GLY A 199 4.21 -8.25 -20.98
C GLY A 199 4.22 -9.74 -20.61
N PHE A 200 4.43 -10.09 -19.33
CA PHE A 200 4.43 -11.48 -18.85
C PHE A 200 3.83 -11.56 -17.43
N ASP A 201 3.53 -12.78 -16.98
CA ASP A 201 2.88 -13.04 -15.70
C ASP A 201 3.88 -12.95 -14.53
N PRO A 202 3.54 -12.26 -13.42
CA PRO A 202 4.42 -12.11 -12.25
C PRO A 202 4.45 -13.33 -11.33
N GLU A 203 3.50 -14.24 -11.44
CA GLU A 203 3.26 -15.31 -10.49
C GLU A 203 4.50 -16.16 -10.18
N PRO A 204 5.33 -16.56 -11.18
CA PRO A 204 6.55 -17.31 -10.89
C PRO A 204 7.64 -16.51 -10.19
N LEU A 205 7.50 -15.19 -10.11
CA LEU A 205 8.51 -14.31 -9.51
C LEU A 205 8.30 -14.10 -7.99
N TYR A 206 7.10 -14.36 -7.48
CA TYR A 206 6.73 -14.09 -6.11
C TYR A 206 7.69 -14.69 -5.04
N PRO A 207 8.23 -15.92 -5.22
CA PRO A 207 9.19 -16.46 -4.27
C PRO A 207 10.40 -15.56 -4.02
N ALA A 208 10.87 -14.81 -5.03
CA ALA A 208 12.01 -13.89 -4.89
C ALA A 208 11.79 -12.74 -3.89
N LEU A 209 10.56 -12.47 -3.48
CA LEU A 209 10.27 -11.51 -2.42
C LEU A 209 10.65 -12.03 -1.02
N PHE A 210 10.80 -13.34 -0.86
CA PHE A 210 10.96 -13.99 0.44
C PHE A 210 12.21 -14.85 0.52
N PHE A 211 12.68 -15.38 -0.62
CA PHE A 211 13.77 -16.35 -0.71
C PHE A 211 14.81 -15.95 -1.73
N ASP A 212 15.97 -16.55 -1.61
CA ASP A 212 16.98 -16.53 -2.69
C ASP A 212 16.62 -17.58 -3.75
N VAL A 213 16.22 -17.12 -4.93
CA VAL A 213 15.88 -17.94 -6.08
C VAL A 213 17.05 -18.00 -7.10
N GLY A 214 18.27 -17.93 -6.59
CA GLY A 214 19.50 -17.99 -7.38
C GLY A 214 19.80 -16.67 -8.13
N PRO A 215 20.47 -16.73 -9.30
CA PRO A 215 21.00 -15.53 -9.96
C PRO A 215 19.95 -14.51 -10.40
N ASN A 216 18.68 -14.89 -10.43
CA ASN A 216 17.59 -14.01 -10.82
C ASN A 216 16.90 -13.30 -9.64
N THR A 217 17.22 -13.60 -8.39
CA THR A 217 16.59 -13.03 -7.20
C THR A 217 16.47 -11.52 -7.28
N THR A 218 17.59 -10.83 -7.47
CA THR A 218 17.62 -9.36 -7.53
C THR A 218 16.76 -8.81 -8.66
N ARG A 219 16.81 -9.44 -9.85
CA ARG A 219 16.04 -9.02 -11.02
C ARG A 219 14.54 -9.17 -10.77
N TYR A 220 14.10 -10.32 -10.25
CA TYR A 220 12.69 -10.60 -10.01
C TYR A 220 12.14 -9.69 -8.91
N THR A 221 12.86 -9.54 -7.81
CA THR A 221 12.51 -8.61 -6.74
C THR A 221 12.39 -7.18 -7.25
N ALA A 222 13.34 -6.71 -8.06
CA ALA A 222 13.30 -5.37 -8.64
C ALA A 222 12.07 -5.14 -9.53
N LEU A 223 11.69 -6.12 -10.38
CA LEU A 223 10.50 -6.02 -11.23
C LEU A 223 9.22 -5.89 -10.40
N LEU A 224 9.07 -6.73 -9.37
CA LEU A 224 7.90 -6.70 -8.48
C LEU A 224 7.81 -5.39 -7.68
N ILE A 225 8.95 -4.92 -7.14
CA ILE A 225 9.00 -3.65 -6.40
C ILE A 225 8.72 -2.46 -7.32
N ASN A 226 9.29 -2.44 -8.53
CA ASN A 226 9.06 -1.35 -9.48
C ASN A 226 7.60 -1.28 -9.92
N CYS A 227 6.94 -2.42 -10.14
CA CYS A 227 5.50 -2.44 -10.41
C CYS A 227 4.70 -1.83 -9.25
N ARG A 228 5.02 -2.23 -8.01
CA ARG A 228 4.36 -1.69 -6.81
C ARG A 228 4.59 -0.18 -6.66
N ALA A 229 5.81 0.31 -6.90
CA ALA A 229 6.12 1.74 -6.89
C ALA A 229 5.32 2.50 -7.95
N LYS A 230 5.18 1.94 -9.16
CA LYS A 230 4.32 2.50 -10.20
C LYS A 230 2.85 2.55 -9.76
N MET A 231 2.36 1.49 -9.11
CA MET A 231 0.98 1.48 -8.60
C MET A 231 0.77 2.57 -7.53
N LEU A 232 1.75 2.84 -6.66
CA LEU A 232 1.68 3.96 -5.72
C LEU A 232 1.62 5.31 -6.44
N THR A 233 2.42 5.47 -7.49
CA THR A 233 2.42 6.70 -8.31
C THR A 233 1.07 6.94 -8.97
N GLU A 234 0.52 5.92 -9.62
CA GLU A 234 -0.78 5.99 -10.31
C GLU A 234 -1.97 5.96 -9.34
N GLY A 235 -1.80 5.42 -8.14
CA GLY A 235 -2.77 5.43 -7.06
C GLY A 235 -2.77 6.76 -6.32
N PHE A 236 -1.92 6.85 -5.29
CA PHE A 236 -1.95 7.98 -4.36
C PHE A 236 -1.52 9.31 -4.99
N PHE A 237 -0.34 9.34 -5.63
CA PHE A 237 0.20 10.63 -6.11
C PHE A 237 -0.62 11.21 -7.24
N ARG A 238 -1.15 10.37 -8.13
CA ARG A 238 -2.07 10.82 -9.17
C ARG A 238 -3.37 11.33 -8.57
N ALA A 239 -3.97 10.59 -7.63
CA ALA A 239 -5.19 11.03 -6.95
C ALA A 239 -5.00 12.36 -6.22
N LEU A 240 -3.86 12.55 -5.53
CA LEU A 240 -3.49 13.79 -4.85
C LEU A 240 -3.37 14.95 -5.85
N ASN A 241 -2.65 14.73 -6.95
CA ASN A 241 -2.50 15.75 -8.01
C ASN A 241 -3.85 16.13 -8.63
N ASP A 242 -4.69 15.14 -8.97
CA ASP A 242 -6.00 15.40 -9.56
C ASP A 242 -6.93 16.13 -8.58
N PHE A 243 -6.92 15.72 -7.30
CA PHE A 243 -7.70 16.37 -6.24
C PHE A 243 -7.32 17.83 -6.03
N THR A 244 -6.02 18.13 -5.95
CA THR A 244 -5.51 19.46 -5.64
C THR A 244 -5.56 20.38 -6.86
N ARG A 245 -5.21 19.87 -8.05
CA ARG A 245 -5.24 20.63 -9.30
C ARG A 245 -6.64 21.11 -9.67
N ALA A 246 -7.65 20.28 -9.44
CA ALA A 246 -9.05 20.67 -9.66
C ALA A 246 -9.51 21.83 -8.76
N ARG A 247 -8.73 22.18 -7.72
CA ARG A 247 -9.01 23.23 -6.74
C ARG A 247 -8.01 24.39 -6.77
N GLY A 248 -7.02 24.36 -7.66
CA GLY A 248 -5.96 25.38 -7.70
C GLY A 248 -5.01 25.33 -6.49
N ILE A 249 -4.97 24.22 -5.74
CA ILE A 249 -4.17 24.04 -4.53
C ILE A 249 -2.87 23.32 -4.90
N ILE A 250 -1.75 23.69 -4.29
CA ILE A 250 -0.47 22.99 -4.43
C ILE A 250 -0.49 21.74 -3.55
N SER A 251 0.00 20.62 -4.07
CA SER A 251 0.23 19.41 -3.26
C SER A 251 1.71 19.23 -2.96
N THR A 252 2.00 18.78 -1.75
CA THR A 252 3.30 18.25 -1.38
C THR A 252 3.11 16.95 -0.60
N ALA A 253 4.01 16.02 -0.82
CA ALA A 253 3.98 14.73 -0.14
C ALA A 253 5.41 14.26 0.14
N SER A 254 5.60 13.57 1.26
CA SER A 254 6.82 12.83 1.55
C SER A 254 6.50 11.36 1.76
N LEU A 255 7.33 10.49 1.21
CA LEU A 255 7.32 9.09 1.60
C LEU A 255 7.85 8.96 3.02
N ALA A 256 7.40 7.95 3.76
CA ALA A 256 8.03 7.57 5.02
C ALA A 256 9.51 7.29 4.71
N GLU A 257 10.38 8.04 5.38
CA GLU A 257 11.81 8.05 5.06
C GLU A 257 12.42 6.65 5.15
N PRO A 258 13.08 6.21 4.09
CA PRO A 258 13.97 5.08 4.17
C PRO A 258 15.21 5.47 4.95
N LYS A 259 15.32 5.02 6.19
CA LYS A 259 16.49 5.29 7.02
C LYS A 259 17.74 4.45 6.64
N THR A 260 17.65 3.62 5.59
CA THR A 260 18.74 2.73 5.18
C THR A 260 18.85 2.61 3.65
N THR A 261 20.02 2.22 3.15
CA THR A 261 20.26 1.94 1.72
C THR A 261 19.42 0.78 1.16
N ALA A 262 18.88 -0.07 2.03
CA ALA A 262 17.94 -1.13 1.64
C ALA A 262 16.52 -0.63 1.39
N ALA A 263 16.23 0.60 1.75
CA ALA A 263 14.89 1.15 1.65
C ALA A 263 14.35 1.26 0.21
N PRO A 264 15.12 1.60 -0.84
CA PRO A 264 14.64 1.51 -2.21
C PRO A 264 14.13 0.11 -2.58
N TRP A 265 14.72 -0.95 -2.04
CA TRP A 265 14.30 -2.33 -2.25
C TRP A 265 12.99 -2.67 -1.54
N LEU A 266 12.78 -2.08 -0.37
CA LEU A 266 11.60 -2.34 0.45
C LEU A 266 10.43 -1.42 0.08
N PHE A 267 10.71 -0.15 -0.22
CA PHE A 267 9.72 0.92 -0.35
C PHE A 267 9.58 1.47 -1.78
N GLY A 268 10.41 1.01 -2.73
CA GLY A 268 10.50 1.56 -4.07
C GLY A 268 11.40 2.80 -4.14
N ASP A 269 11.66 3.25 -5.36
CA ASP A 269 12.47 4.46 -5.61
C ASP A 269 11.64 5.71 -5.29
N GLY A 270 11.92 6.32 -4.14
CA GLY A 270 11.26 7.57 -3.72
C GLY A 270 11.40 8.71 -4.73
N MET A 271 12.46 8.71 -5.55
CA MET A 271 12.67 9.73 -6.58
C MET A 271 11.77 9.55 -7.81
N ALA A 272 11.27 8.34 -8.05
CA ALA A 272 10.35 8.08 -9.15
C ALA A 272 9.01 8.80 -9.01
N HIS A 273 8.66 9.22 -7.79
CA HIS A 273 7.40 9.88 -7.46
C HIS A 273 7.43 11.41 -7.62
N HIS A 274 8.61 11.99 -7.87
CA HIS A 274 8.82 13.44 -7.99
C HIS A 274 8.93 13.95 -9.42
N LYS A 275 8.51 13.16 -10.42
CA LYS A 275 8.53 13.56 -11.85
C LYS A 275 7.23 14.20 -12.30
#